data_86961e87906c3791ff5deb60ccb3987a
#
_entry.id   86961e87906c3791ff5deb60ccb3987a
#
_cell.length_a   1.000
_cell.length_b   1.000
_cell.length_c   1.000
_cell.angle_alpha   90.00
_cell.angle_beta   90.00
_cell.angle_gamma   90.00
#
_symmetry.space_group_name_H-M   'P 1'
#
loop_
_entity.id
_entity.type
_entity.pdbx_description
1 polymer ?
#
loop_
_entity_poly.entity_id
_entity_poly.type
_entity_poly.pdbx_seq_one_letter_code
_entity_poly.pdbx_strand_id
1 'polypeptide(L)'
;WATWVGNDKGLQQLVIDPLWMADYVTGEMINVLAKENPIYNEDLTTMTVKLREGIYWNDGVPFTADDVVYTVELSMATPGFGYHTQFNQDVAKVYKTDDYTVVFELTQPNSRFHYNFLDRWGACRILPKHVFEKVEDPLSFQFNPPVGTGPYKLVDYDLGGYWFLYELREDWERTATGMLYGKPAPKYVKFHYVGDASKKAMAMINHELDMADLSPESLEVVLGRNEYASGYYKDFPWAELLHPCVTGAAFNTLVPPFDNPEVRWALNLALDAKNLAMTAYNGAAAFAPAYIPALLPYYEHYYERLLPYLEEYTLEIDGEKYKIFNSNLPFEMAEEARSRGYDVPETEDEIRVMFGYGWWKHSPELAEKLLLKNGFTRGRDGKWLLPDGTPWKIEIICLTASTNPSFKWAFAIANQWAAFGIDCEAIPTEQCQALTESGDYMVVGGQPAAEPFGAGIDLYRGLNVYHSQYWKPLGEKLVGHQSRWVNEEIDYYIEEMEKTDYSDPKNIDLAIEVAKILIDGQPGV
;
A
#
# COMPACT_ATOMS: atom_id res chain seq x y z
N TRP A 1 -13.53 14.04 14.63
CA TRP A 1 -12.57 14.47 13.63
C TRP A 1 -11.37 15.04 14.36
N ALA A 2 -10.47 14.19 14.81
CA ALA A 2 -9.18 14.68 15.22
C ALA A 2 -8.45 15.12 13.96
N THR A 3 -8.30 16.38 13.84
CA THR A 3 -7.26 17.06 13.11
C THR A 3 -6.69 16.36 11.92
N TRP A 4 -7.27 16.08 10.84
CA TRP A 4 -6.54 15.88 9.62
C TRP A 4 -5.92 14.50 9.33
N VAL A 5 -5.98 13.58 10.24
CA VAL A 5 -5.46 12.25 10.02
C VAL A 5 -6.61 11.31 9.79
N GLY A 6 -6.69 10.76 8.67
CA GLY A 6 -7.47 9.59 8.59
C GLY A 6 -8.24 9.41 7.31
N ASN A 7 -8.39 8.21 6.99
CA ASN A 7 -9.22 7.54 6.04
C ASN A 7 -10.70 7.82 6.25
N ASP A 8 -11.11 9.09 6.30
CA ASP A 8 -12.43 9.39 6.77
C ASP A 8 -13.40 9.57 5.63
N LYS A 9 -14.14 8.52 5.37
CA LYS A 9 -15.47 8.52 4.75
C LYS A 9 -15.73 9.71 3.81
N GLY A 10 -14.88 9.87 2.80
CA GLY A 10 -15.00 10.93 1.80
C GLY A 10 -14.24 12.23 2.09
N LEU A 11 -13.69 12.43 3.29
CA LEU A 11 -13.01 13.67 3.62
C LEU A 11 -11.81 13.93 2.69
N GLN A 12 -10.93 12.95 2.53
CA GLN A 12 -9.74 13.05 1.70
C GLN A 12 -10.06 13.05 0.20
N GLN A 13 -11.15 12.40 -0.20
CA GLN A 13 -11.54 12.29 -1.59
C GLN A 13 -12.31 13.51 -2.09
N LEU A 14 -13.03 14.20 -1.20
CA LEU A 14 -14.02 15.20 -1.59
C LEU A 14 -13.75 16.61 -1.05
N VAL A 15 -13.11 16.71 0.13
CA VAL A 15 -13.03 17.98 0.89
C VAL A 15 -11.62 18.53 0.96
N ILE A 16 -10.60 17.68 1.09
CA ILE A 16 -9.22 18.10 1.34
C ILE A 16 -8.32 17.63 0.21
N ASP A 17 -7.75 18.56 -0.54
CA ASP A 17 -6.80 18.26 -1.59
C ASP A 17 -5.35 18.21 -1.05
N PRO A 18 -4.47 17.36 -1.62
CA PRO A 18 -3.02 17.38 -1.39
C PRO A 18 -2.34 18.42 -2.28
N LEU A 19 -1.03 18.65 -2.08
CA LEU A 19 -0.22 19.42 -3.03
C LEU A 19 -0.09 18.67 -4.36
N TRP A 20 0.23 17.36 -4.30
CA TRP A 20 0.38 16.46 -5.44
C TRP A 20 -0.34 15.14 -5.22
N MET A 21 -0.65 14.44 -6.29
CA MET A 21 -1.16 13.07 -6.31
C MET A 21 -0.35 12.22 -7.27
N ALA A 22 -0.29 10.92 -7.04
CA ALA A 22 0.25 9.96 -8.01
C ALA A 22 -0.87 9.43 -8.91
N ASP A 23 -0.62 9.38 -10.21
CA ASP A 23 -1.41 8.61 -11.16
C ASP A 23 -0.84 7.19 -11.22
N TYR A 24 -1.54 6.22 -10.68
CA TYR A 24 -1.05 4.83 -10.62
C TYR A 24 -1.09 4.11 -11.97
N VAL A 25 -1.78 4.67 -12.97
CA VAL A 25 -1.83 4.10 -14.32
C VAL A 25 -0.62 4.54 -15.14
N THR A 26 -0.29 5.83 -15.10
CA THR A 26 0.80 6.42 -15.89
C THR A 26 2.11 6.51 -15.11
N GLY A 27 2.08 6.45 -13.78
CA GLY A 27 3.21 6.74 -12.91
C GLY A 27 3.55 8.23 -12.80
N GLU A 28 2.75 9.12 -13.35
CA GLU A 28 3.01 10.56 -13.35
C GLU A 28 2.51 11.23 -12.06
N MET A 29 3.16 12.32 -11.68
CA MET A 29 2.72 13.16 -10.58
C MET A 29 1.72 14.20 -11.08
N ILE A 30 0.50 14.18 -10.52
CA ILE A 30 -0.56 15.15 -10.79
C ILE A 30 -0.38 16.36 -9.87
N ASN A 31 -0.24 17.52 -10.44
CA ASN A 31 -0.15 18.79 -9.71
C ASN A 31 -1.56 19.25 -9.31
N VAL A 32 -1.91 19.18 -8.02
CA VAL A 32 -3.25 19.50 -7.48
C VAL A 32 -3.26 20.92 -6.92
N LEU A 33 -2.94 21.13 -5.64
CA LEU A 33 -2.79 22.49 -5.06
C LEU A 33 -1.47 23.14 -5.48
N ALA A 34 -0.43 22.35 -5.74
CA ALA A 34 0.76 22.83 -6.43
C ALA A 34 0.45 23.06 -7.92
N LYS A 35 1.09 24.05 -8.52
CA LYS A 35 0.93 24.42 -9.93
C LYS A 35 1.82 23.56 -10.85
N GLU A 36 2.94 23.13 -10.33
CA GLU A 36 3.99 22.37 -11.03
C GLU A 36 4.70 21.41 -10.05
N ASN A 37 5.58 20.57 -10.59
CA ASN A 37 6.40 19.67 -9.79
C ASN A 37 7.29 20.46 -8.82
N PRO A 38 7.73 19.87 -7.69
CA PRO A 38 8.64 20.54 -6.76
C PRO A 38 9.95 20.90 -7.44
N ILE A 39 10.50 22.06 -7.11
CA ILE A 39 11.77 22.55 -7.67
C ILE A 39 12.82 22.45 -6.58
N TYR A 40 13.84 21.62 -6.81
CA TYR A 40 15.00 21.48 -5.92
C TYR A 40 16.19 22.26 -6.44
N ASN A 41 17.03 22.75 -5.52
CA ASN A 41 18.35 23.29 -5.88
C ASN A 41 19.33 22.13 -6.21
N GLU A 42 20.52 22.47 -6.73
CA GLU A 42 21.53 21.47 -7.11
C GLU A 42 21.97 20.58 -5.94
N ASP A 43 22.02 21.12 -4.72
CA ASP A 43 22.46 20.41 -3.52
C ASP A 43 21.30 19.64 -2.83
N LEU A 44 20.09 19.66 -3.39
CA LEU A 44 18.89 19.01 -2.84
C LEU A 44 18.54 19.45 -1.40
N THR A 45 19.04 20.60 -0.98
CA THR A 45 18.83 21.17 0.38
C THR A 45 17.74 22.22 0.42
N THR A 46 17.20 22.59 -0.72
CA THR A 46 16.11 23.57 -0.82
C THR A 46 15.05 23.06 -1.78
N MET A 47 13.79 23.04 -1.34
CA MET A 47 12.63 22.74 -2.17
C MET A 47 11.75 24.00 -2.30
N THR A 48 11.45 24.38 -3.53
CA THR A 48 10.49 25.45 -3.82
C THR A 48 9.20 24.87 -4.37
N VAL A 49 8.06 25.30 -3.82
CA VAL A 49 6.72 24.92 -4.22
C VAL A 49 5.99 26.13 -4.78
N LYS A 50 5.52 26.02 -6.02
CA LYS A 50 4.63 26.98 -6.65
C LYS A 50 3.19 26.52 -6.47
N LEU A 51 2.35 27.34 -5.87
CA LEU A 51 0.95 27.03 -5.63
C LEU A 51 0.09 27.49 -6.80
N ARG A 52 -1.04 26.80 -6.97
CA ARG A 52 -2.08 27.16 -7.94
C ARG A 52 -2.86 28.36 -7.42
N GLU A 53 -2.95 29.41 -8.23
CA GLU A 53 -3.71 30.63 -7.91
C GLU A 53 -5.21 30.40 -8.08
N GLY A 54 -6.02 31.19 -7.37
CA GLY A 54 -7.47 31.16 -7.51
C GLY A 54 -8.18 30.02 -6.81
N ILE A 55 -7.47 29.23 -5.98
CA ILE A 55 -8.06 28.23 -5.09
C ILE A 55 -8.61 28.92 -3.84
N TYR A 56 -9.76 28.46 -3.37
CA TYR A 56 -10.42 28.96 -2.17
C TYR A 56 -10.84 27.85 -1.24
N TRP A 57 -10.72 28.08 0.06
CA TRP A 57 -11.36 27.26 1.06
C TRP A 57 -12.89 27.28 0.89
N ASN A 58 -13.59 26.26 1.39
CA ASN A 58 -15.05 26.15 1.23
C ASN A 58 -15.85 27.16 2.07
N ASP A 59 -15.19 27.98 2.88
CA ASP A 59 -15.74 29.16 3.57
C ASP A 59 -15.47 30.48 2.85
N GLY A 60 -14.84 30.45 1.67
CA GLY A 60 -14.60 31.58 0.80
C GLY A 60 -13.30 32.34 1.05
N VAL A 61 -12.44 31.87 1.97
CA VAL A 61 -11.10 32.44 2.20
C VAL A 61 -10.14 31.93 1.11
N PRO A 62 -9.25 32.78 0.53
CA PRO A 62 -8.26 32.33 -0.43
C PRO A 62 -7.26 31.35 0.18
N PHE A 63 -6.91 30.31 -0.56
CA PHE A 63 -5.79 29.42 -0.24
C PHE A 63 -4.48 30.07 -0.72
N THR A 64 -3.49 30.16 0.17
CA THR A 64 -2.21 30.83 -0.10
C THR A 64 -1.02 30.10 0.52
N ALA A 65 0.18 30.58 0.24
CA ALA A 65 1.43 30.11 0.84
C ALA A 65 1.45 30.22 2.37
N ASP A 66 0.68 31.16 2.95
CA ASP A 66 0.54 31.26 4.40
C ASP A 66 -0.04 30.00 5.03
N ASP A 67 -0.98 29.31 4.36
CA ASP A 67 -1.59 28.08 4.86
C ASP A 67 -0.56 26.93 4.90
N VAL A 68 0.28 26.84 3.87
CA VAL A 68 1.34 25.82 3.80
C VAL A 68 2.40 26.04 4.88
N VAL A 69 2.92 27.26 4.98
CA VAL A 69 3.91 27.64 6.00
C VAL A 69 3.35 27.36 7.40
N TYR A 70 2.15 27.83 7.67
CA TYR A 70 1.47 27.64 8.96
C TYR A 70 1.29 26.15 9.31
N THR A 71 0.89 25.33 8.35
CA THR A 71 0.69 23.88 8.56
C THR A 71 1.98 23.21 9.03
N VAL A 72 3.09 23.53 8.38
CA VAL A 72 4.40 22.94 8.71
C VAL A 72 4.89 23.46 10.06
N GLU A 73 4.81 24.77 10.33
CA GLU A 73 5.20 25.37 11.61
C GLU A 73 4.36 24.83 12.77
N LEU A 74 3.04 24.68 12.59
CA LEU A 74 2.15 24.09 13.60
C LEU A 74 2.55 22.63 13.89
N SER A 75 2.82 21.84 12.84
CA SER A 75 3.26 20.46 12.99
C SER A 75 4.58 20.36 13.75
N MET A 76 5.55 21.23 13.43
CA MET A 76 6.84 21.29 14.13
C MET A 76 6.71 21.72 15.60
N ALA A 77 5.83 22.67 15.88
CA ALA A 77 5.66 23.24 17.22
C ALA A 77 4.85 22.34 18.16
N THR A 78 4.05 21.39 17.65
CA THR A 78 3.07 20.65 18.46
C THR A 78 3.45 19.18 18.60
N PRO A 79 4.09 18.74 19.70
CA PRO A 79 4.38 17.32 19.95
C PRO A 79 3.13 16.46 19.89
N GLY A 80 3.18 15.35 19.16
CA GLY A 80 2.04 14.46 18.95
C GLY A 80 1.14 14.83 17.78
N PHE A 81 1.36 16.00 17.17
CA PHE A 81 0.72 16.33 15.90
C PHE A 81 1.32 15.53 14.75
N GLY A 82 0.56 15.30 13.72
CA GLY A 82 1.07 14.58 12.57
C GLY A 82 2.26 15.29 11.92
N TYR A 83 3.22 14.53 11.43
CA TYR A 83 4.49 15.02 10.88
C TYR A 83 5.39 15.79 11.85
N HIS A 84 5.06 15.88 13.15
CA HIS A 84 5.89 16.57 14.14
C HIS A 84 7.35 16.10 14.10
N THR A 85 7.57 14.80 14.21
CA THR A 85 8.92 14.23 14.22
C THR A 85 9.61 14.41 12.87
N GLN A 86 8.91 14.10 11.78
CA GLN A 86 9.42 14.16 10.43
C GLN A 86 9.87 15.58 10.05
N PHE A 87 9.01 16.58 10.24
CA PHE A 87 9.36 17.94 9.88
C PHE A 87 10.44 18.54 10.79
N ASN A 88 10.51 18.17 12.07
CA ASN A 88 11.62 18.60 12.93
C ASN A 88 12.95 17.96 12.55
N GLN A 89 12.96 16.79 11.91
CA GLN A 89 14.17 16.16 11.38
C GLN A 89 14.58 16.78 10.05
N ASP A 90 13.63 17.01 9.15
CA ASP A 90 13.93 17.33 7.75
C ASP A 90 13.95 18.83 7.45
N VAL A 91 13.20 19.66 8.18
CA VAL A 91 13.01 21.09 7.87
C VAL A 91 13.81 21.97 8.80
N ALA A 92 14.80 22.66 8.25
CA ALA A 92 15.53 23.72 8.96
C ALA A 92 14.71 25.01 9.01
N LYS A 93 13.99 25.33 7.92
CA LYS A 93 13.17 26.53 7.82
C LYS A 93 12.14 26.39 6.71
N VAL A 94 10.94 26.96 6.93
CA VAL A 94 9.91 27.12 5.91
C VAL A 94 9.46 28.58 5.87
N TYR A 95 9.29 29.15 4.67
CA TYR A 95 8.82 30.52 4.50
C TYR A 95 8.22 30.75 3.12
N LYS A 96 7.43 31.82 2.98
CA LYS A 96 6.92 32.26 1.69
C LYS A 96 7.78 33.40 1.12
N THR A 97 7.91 33.44 -0.21
CA THR A 97 8.52 34.59 -0.92
C THR A 97 7.47 35.50 -1.54
N ASP A 98 6.31 34.97 -1.83
CA ASP A 98 5.10 35.66 -2.26
C ASP A 98 3.86 34.83 -1.85
N ASP A 99 2.66 35.27 -2.21
CA ASP A 99 1.42 34.62 -1.75
C ASP A 99 1.20 33.22 -2.35
N TYR A 100 1.99 32.80 -3.35
CA TYR A 100 1.86 31.53 -4.04
C TYR A 100 3.20 30.78 -4.19
N THR A 101 4.22 31.17 -3.43
CA THR A 101 5.52 30.51 -3.45
C THR A 101 6.00 30.21 -2.04
N VAL A 102 6.23 28.94 -1.77
CA VAL A 102 6.78 28.44 -0.50
C VAL A 102 8.16 27.87 -0.73
N VAL A 103 9.09 28.16 0.18
CA VAL A 103 10.45 27.64 0.18
C VAL A 103 10.70 26.86 1.46
N PHE A 104 11.21 25.65 1.31
CA PHE A 104 11.69 24.80 2.39
C PHE A 104 13.22 24.73 2.33
N GLU A 105 13.90 25.13 3.38
CA GLU A 105 15.29 24.83 3.61
C GLU A 105 15.37 23.55 4.43
N LEU A 106 16.05 22.53 3.90
CA LEU A 106 16.13 21.20 4.51
C LEU A 106 17.41 21.10 5.36
N THR A 107 17.36 20.25 6.38
CA THR A 107 18.50 20.00 7.28
C THR A 107 19.62 19.23 6.60
N GLN A 108 19.29 18.46 5.57
CA GLN A 108 20.20 17.65 4.75
C GLN A 108 19.63 17.50 3.34
N PRO A 109 20.44 17.09 2.35
CA PRO A 109 19.96 16.80 1.00
C PRO A 109 18.82 15.76 1.00
N ASN A 110 17.69 16.11 0.39
CA ASN A 110 16.55 15.20 0.27
C ASN A 110 15.68 15.58 -0.94
N SER A 111 15.87 14.93 -2.07
CA SER A 111 15.09 15.18 -3.29
C SER A 111 13.65 14.65 -3.20
N ARG A 112 13.28 13.96 -2.13
CA ARG A 112 11.98 13.31 -1.93
C ARG A 112 11.16 13.92 -0.81
N PHE A 113 11.59 15.06 -0.29
CA PHE A 113 10.87 15.74 0.79
C PHE A 113 9.39 16.02 0.43
N HIS A 114 9.10 16.28 -0.85
CA HIS A 114 7.74 16.50 -1.35
C HIS A 114 6.82 15.28 -1.18
N TYR A 115 7.34 14.06 -0.99
CA TYR A 115 6.53 12.88 -0.70
C TYR A 115 5.72 12.99 0.59
N ASN A 116 6.13 13.85 1.51
CA ASN A 116 5.34 14.19 2.69
C ASN A 116 4.01 14.88 2.35
N PHE A 117 3.87 15.47 1.18
CA PHE A 117 2.68 16.20 0.71
C PHE A 117 2.00 15.55 -0.48
N LEU A 118 2.51 14.39 -0.89
CA LEU A 118 2.01 13.63 -2.03
C LEU A 118 1.16 12.47 -1.52
N ASP A 119 0.06 12.20 -2.25
CA ASP A 119 -0.85 11.11 -1.97
C ASP A 119 -1.99 11.39 -0.99
N ARG A 120 -2.99 10.55 -1.09
CA ARG A 120 -4.22 10.71 -0.31
C ARG A 120 -4.18 10.02 1.07
N TRP A 121 -3.40 8.94 1.22
CA TRP A 121 -3.47 8.12 2.44
C TRP A 121 -2.60 8.62 3.58
N GLY A 122 -1.43 9.08 3.29
CA GLY A 122 -0.45 9.46 4.29
C GLY A 122 0.13 10.86 4.13
N ALA A 123 -0.36 11.67 3.17
CA ALA A 123 0.18 13.00 2.96
C ALA A 123 -0.19 13.97 4.06
N CYS A 124 0.73 14.88 4.35
CA CYS A 124 0.44 16.08 5.12
C CYS A 124 -0.59 16.93 4.37
N ARG A 125 -1.78 17.09 4.95
CA ARG A 125 -2.84 17.93 4.39
C ARG A 125 -2.65 19.36 4.86
N ILE A 126 -2.78 20.29 3.94
CA ILE A 126 -2.66 21.71 4.29
C ILE A 126 -3.89 22.14 5.10
N LEU A 127 -3.66 22.84 6.18
CA LEU A 127 -4.67 23.31 7.11
C LEU A 127 -5.02 24.77 6.83
N PRO A 128 -6.30 25.18 6.99
CA PRO A 128 -6.71 26.57 6.89
C PRO A 128 -6.16 27.39 8.08
N LYS A 129 -5.12 28.18 7.83
CA LYS A 129 -4.48 29.01 8.86
C LYS A 129 -5.50 29.84 9.63
N HIS A 130 -6.42 30.53 8.94
CA HIS A 130 -7.42 31.41 9.54
C HIS A 130 -8.39 30.71 10.51
N VAL A 131 -8.46 29.37 10.46
CA VAL A 131 -9.21 28.55 11.43
C VAL A 131 -8.29 28.13 12.56
N PHE A 132 -7.16 27.48 12.26
CA PHE A 132 -6.29 26.84 13.25
C PHE A 132 -5.49 27.83 14.10
N GLU A 133 -5.17 29.03 13.60
CA GLU A 133 -4.51 30.08 14.39
C GLU A 133 -5.31 30.57 15.62
N LYS A 134 -6.61 30.24 15.68
CA LYS A 134 -7.51 30.56 16.79
C LYS A 134 -7.71 29.40 17.76
N VAL A 135 -7.09 28.26 17.49
CA VAL A 135 -7.23 27.03 18.26
C VAL A 135 -6.12 26.97 19.32
N GLU A 136 -6.49 26.92 20.61
CA GLU A 136 -5.51 26.81 21.69
C GLU A 136 -4.84 25.45 21.76
N ASP A 137 -5.63 24.37 21.59
CA ASP A 137 -5.14 22.98 21.59
C ASP A 137 -5.53 22.26 20.27
N PRO A 138 -4.62 22.22 19.29
CA PRO A 138 -4.89 21.58 18.01
C PRO A 138 -5.03 20.05 18.09
N LEU A 139 -4.54 19.39 19.15
CA LEU A 139 -4.67 17.94 19.32
C LEU A 139 -6.07 17.52 19.74
N SER A 140 -6.77 18.34 20.51
CA SER A 140 -8.14 18.08 20.95
C SER A 140 -9.20 18.76 20.09
N PHE A 141 -8.80 19.61 19.13
CA PHE A 141 -9.72 20.36 18.28
C PHE A 141 -10.55 19.45 17.38
N GLN A 142 -11.87 19.57 17.50
CA GLN A 142 -12.80 18.87 16.61
C GLN A 142 -13.06 19.71 15.37
N PHE A 143 -12.31 19.44 14.32
CA PHE A 143 -12.42 20.11 13.02
C PHE A 143 -13.66 19.64 12.25
N ASN A 144 -14.84 20.02 12.73
CA ASN A 144 -16.12 19.59 12.20
C ASN A 144 -17.17 20.72 12.22
N PRO A 145 -17.77 21.13 11.08
CA PRO A 145 -17.45 20.63 9.73
C PRO A 145 -16.06 21.06 9.28
N PRO A 146 -15.36 20.23 8.45
CA PRO A 146 -14.04 20.56 7.97
C PRO A 146 -14.07 21.69 6.94
N VAL A 147 -13.12 22.61 7.03
CA VAL A 147 -12.85 23.62 6.01
C VAL A 147 -11.78 23.07 5.08
N GLY A 148 -12.11 22.88 3.80
CA GLY A 148 -11.25 22.25 2.82
C GLY A 148 -11.22 22.95 1.47
N THR A 149 -10.25 22.59 0.63
CA THR A 149 -10.03 23.14 -0.72
C THR A 149 -10.74 22.35 -1.81
N GLY A 150 -11.20 21.13 -1.49
CA GLY A 150 -11.85 20.23 -2.44
C GLY A 150 -13.23 20.69 -2.91
N PRO A 151 -13.79 20.01 -3.93
CA PRO A 151 -15.02 20.44 -4.59
C PRO A 151 -16.29 20.22 -3.78
N TYR A 152 -16.24 19.47 -2.71
CA TYR A 152 -17.38 19.19 -1.83
C TYR A 152 -17.17 19.71 -0.42
N LYS A 153 -18.28 19.95 0.30
CA LYS A 153 -18.31 20.27 1.73
C LYS A 153 -19.20 19.28 2.47
N LEU A 154 -18.83 18.92 3.69
CA LEU A 154 -19.68 18.11 4.57
C LEU A 154 -20.85 18.98 5.04
N VAL A 155 -22.09 18.54 4.79
CA VAL A 155 -23.30 19.29 5.11
C VAL A 155 -24.15 18.62 6.18
N ASP A 156 -24.06 17.29 6.31
CA ASP A 156 -24.79 16.55 7.33
C ASP A 156 -24.11 15.21 7.63
N TYR A 157 -24.33 14.65 8.82
CA TYR A 157 -23.74 13.36 9.21
C TYR A 157 -24.47 12.74 10.40
N ASP A 158 -24.41 11.44 10.54
CA ASP A 158 -24.86 10.73 11.73
C ASP A 158 -23.82 10.83 12.86
N LEU A 159 -24.27 11.15 14.07
CA LEU A 159 -23.38 11.25 15.23
C LEU A 159 -22.73 9.91 15.62
N GLY A 160 -23.35 8.77 15.29
CA GLY A 160 -22.78 7.44 15.44
C GLY A 160 -21.82 7.03 14.32
N GLY A 161 -21.63 7.89 13.31
CA GLY A 161 -20.72 7.64 12.19
C GLY A 161 -21.27 6.69 11.13
N TYR A 162 -22.55 6.40 11.13
CA TYR A 162 -23.15 5.50 10.14
C TYR A 162 -23.25 6.09 8.74
N TRP A 163 -23.28 7.43 8.61
CA TRP A 163 -23.28 8.07 7.30
C TRP A 163 -22.76 9.51 7.37
N PHE A 164 -22.25 9.98 6.21
CA PHE A 164 -21.76 11.34 5.98
C PHE A 164 -22.29 11.83 4.64
N LEU A 165 -22.85 13.03 4.60
CA LEU A 165 -23.42 13.66 3.41
C LEU A 165 -22.58 14.86 2.99
N TYR A 166 -22.10 14.81 1.77
CA TYR A 166 -21.35 15.89 1.13
C TYR A 166 -22.16 16.54 0.03
N GLU A 167 -22.06 17.86 -0.09
CA GLU A 167 -22.69 18.65 -1.16
C GLU A 167 -21.62 19.31 -2.01
N LEU A 168 -21.80 19.28 -3.33
CA LEU A 168 -20.98 20.02 -4.27
C LEU A 168 -21.05 21.52 -3.98
N ARG A 169 -19.91 22.18 -3.88
CA ARG A 169 -19.81 23.63 -3.66
C ARG A 169 -20.38 24.38 -4.86
N GLU A 170 -21.02 25.53 -4.62
CA GLU A 170 -21.49 26.40 -5.69
C GLU A 170 -20.33 27.01 -6.48
N ASP A 171 -19.21 27.28 -5.80
CA ASP A 171 -17.97 27.84 -6.34
C ASP A 171 -16.93 26.77 -6.70
N TRP A 172 -17.37 25.59 -7.18
CA TRP A 172 -16.52 24.46 -7.55
C TRP A 172 -15.39 24.83 -8.53
N GLU A 173 -15.57 25.85 -9.36
CA GLU A 173 -14.53 26.38 -10.27
C GLU A 173 -13.29 26.92 -9.51
N ARG A 174 -13.44 27.25 -8.24
CA ARG A 174 -12.37 27.73 -7.35
C ARG A 174 -11.67 26.61 -6.59
N THR A 175 -11.77 25.39 -7.08
CA THR A 175 -11.08 24.21 -6.54
C THR A 175 -10.09 23.65 -7.56
N ALA A 176 -9.06 22.94 -7.09
CA ALA A 176 -8.12 22.29 -7.99
C ALA A 176 -8.82 21.30 -8.93
N THR A 177 -9.74 20.49 -8.40
CA THR A 177 -10.56 19.56 -9.18
C THR A 177 -11.36 20.27 -10.27
N GLY A 178 -12.01 21.39 -9.93
CA GLY A 178 -12.77 22.18 -10.90
C GLY A 178 -11.92 22.75 -12.04
N MET A 179 -10.69 23.19 -11.71
CA MET A 179 -9.75 23.72 -12.69
C MET A 179 -9.14 22.64 -13.58
N LEU A 180 -8.87 21.44 -13.03
CA LEU A 180 -8.21 20.33 -13.76
C LEU A 180 -9.21 19.49 -14.58
N TYR A 181 -10.40 19.24 -14.03
CA TYR A 181 -11.33 18.25 -14.58
C TYR A 181 -12.73 18.80 -14.86
N GLY A 182 -13.00 20.06 -14.50
CA GLY A 182 -14.30 20.66 -14.64
C GLY A 182 -15.27 20.30 -13.51
N LYS A 183 -16.57 20.52 -13.77
CA LYS A 183 -17.62 20.35 -12.76
C LYS A 183 -17.84 18.87 -12.41
N PRO A 184 -17.70 18.47 -11.13
CA PRO A 184 -18.11 17.15 -10.69
C PRO A 184 -19.60 16.88 -10.98
N ALA A 185 -19.93 15.67 -11.41
CA ALA A 185 -21.30 15.33 -11.81
C ALA A 185 -22.27 15.19 -10.62
N PRO A 186 -21.97 14.49 -9.52
CA PRO A 186 -22.88 14.34 -8.40
C PRO A 186 -23.08 15.67 -7.67
N LYS A 187 -24.34 16.04 -7.40
CA LYS A 187 -24.64 17.15 -6.49
C LYS A 187 -24.40 16.78 -5.04
N TYR A 188 -24.74 15.54 -4.67
CA TYR A 188 -24.55 15.00 -3.35
C TYR A 188 -23.79 13.68 -3.43
N VAL A 189 -22.91 13.44 -2.44
CA VAL A 189 -22.24 12.16 -2.22
C VAL A 189 -22.48 11.75 -0.77
N LYS A 190 -23.07 10.56 -0.58
CA LYS A 190 -23.36 10.02 0.74
C LYS A 190 -22.55 8.76 0.98
N PHE A 191 -21.64 8.80 1.95
CA PHE A 191 -21.00 7.61 2.48
C PHE A 191 -21.92 6.99 3.53
N HIS A 192 -22.24 5.71 3.37
CA HIS A 192 -23.21 5.03 4.21
C HIS A 192 -22.68 3.65 4.64
N TYR A 193 -22.69 3.38 5.94
CA TYR A 193 -22.38 2.05 6.46
C TYR A 193 -23.57 1.11 6.26
N VAL A 194 -23.39 0.07 5.44
CA VAL A 194 -24.46 -0.89 5.10
C VAL A 194 -24.29 -2.22 5.83
N GLY A 195 -23.12 -2.47 6.40
CA GLY A 195 -22.79 -3.72 7.09
C GLY A 195 -21.89 -4.65 6.27
N ASP A 196 -22.14 -5.96 6.37
CA ASP A 196 -21.32 -6.99 5.73
C ASP A 196 -21.47 -7.04 4.19
N ALA A 197 -20.61 -7.85 3.54
CA ALA A 197 -20.59 -8.00 2.09
C ALA A 197 -21.93 -8.46 1.50
N SER A 198 -22.66 -9.32 2.20
CA SER A 198 -23.96 -9.82 1.73
C SER A 198 -25.02 -8.73 1.73
N LYS A 199 -25.04 -7.86 2.75
CA LYS A 199 -25.94 -6.71 2.82
C LYS A 199 -25.59 -5.67 1.76
N LYS A 200 -24.29 -5.40 1.54
CA LYS A 200 -23.84 -4.54 0.45
C LYS A 200 -24.28 -5.06 -0.92
N ALA A 201 -24.11 -6.35 -1.17
CA ALA A 201 -24.56 -6.98 -2.41
C ALA A 201 -26.08 -6.84 -2.62
N MET A 202 -26.88 -7.07 -1.57
CA MET A 202 -28.34 -6.89 -1.66
C MET A 202 -28.74 -5.44 -1.90
N ALA A 203 -28.07 -4.48 -1.26
CA ALA A 203 -28.32 -3.06 -1.48
C ALA A 203 -27.97 -2.63 -2.92
N MET A 204 -26.88 -3.17 -3.50
CA MET A 204 -26.55 -2.97 -4.92
C MET A 204 -27.59 -3.58 -5.85
N ILE A 205 -28.07 -4.79 -5.57
CA ILE A 205 -29.12 -5.45 -6.37
C ILE A 205 -30.44 -4.66 -6.32
N ASN A 206 -30.75 -4.06 -5.18
CA ASN A 206 -31.98 -3.29 -4.97
C ASN A 206 -31.86 -1.82 -5.42
N HIS A 207 -30.73 -1.40 -6.01
CA HIS A 207 -30.45 -0.01 -6.40
C HIS A 207 -30.47 0.99 -5.22
N GLU A 208 -30.07 0.55 -4.03
CA GLU A 208 -29.93 1.38 -2.83
C GLU A 208 -28.54 2.01 -2.69
N LEU A 209 -27.58 1.49 -3.44
CA LEU A 209 -26.20 2.00 -3.52
C LEU A 209 -25.78 2.18 -4.98
N ASP A 210 -25.03 3.26 -5.23
CA ASP A 210 -24.41 3.54 -6.53
C ASP A 210 -23.01 2.92 -6.64
N MET A 211 -22.34 2.69 -5.51
CA MET A 211 -21.00 2.09 -5.45
C MET A 211 -20.80 1.34 -4.13
N ALA A 212 -20.13 0.20 -4.18
CA ALA A 212 -19.75 -0.57 -3.00
C ALA A 212 -18.49 -1.40 -3.25
N ASP A 213 -17.70 -1.62 -2.19
CA ASP A 213 -16.67 -2.65 -2.18
C ASP A 213 -17.31 -4.01 -1.98
N LEU A 214 -17.10 -4.92 -2.91
CA LEU A 214 -17.67 -6.27 -2.92
C LEU A 214 -16.55 -7.32 -2.98
N SER A 215 -16.79 -8.49 -2.40
CA SER A 215 -15.94 -9.64 -2.68
C SER A 215 -16.20 -10.15 -4.10
N PRO A 216 -15.27 -10.89 -4.74
CA PRO A 216 -15.48 -11.46 -6.07
C PRO A 216 -16.79 -12.24 -6.18
N GLU A 217 -17.11 -13.07 -5.19
CA GLU A 217 -18.34 -13.88 -5.17
C GLU A 217 -19.60 -13.00 -5.07
N SER A 218 -19.54 -11.95 -4.27
CA SER A 218 -20.65 -10.99 -4.15
C SER A 218 -20.83 -10.17 -5.41
N LEU A 219 -19.72 -9.81 -6.07
CA LEU A 219 -19.74 -9.07 -7.32
C LEU A 219 -20.38 -9.89 -8.45
N GLU A 220 -20.01 -11.16 -8.63
CA GLU A 220 -20.64 -12.05 -9.60
C GLU A 220 -22.16 -12.13 -9.40
N VAL A 221 -22.63 -12.24 -8.14
CA VAL A 221 -24.06 -12.27 -7.83
C VAL A 221 -24.74 -10.94 -8.19
N VAL A 222 -24.08 -9.80 -7.91
CA VAL A 222 -24.63 -8.48 -8.25
C VAL A 222 -24.72 -8.31 -9.77
N LEU A 223 -23.63 -8.60 -10.50
CA LEU A 223 -23.58 -8.48 -11.97
C LEU A 223 -24.62 -9.38 -12.65
N GLY A 224 -24.89 -10.56 -12.09
CA GLY A 224 -25.91 -11.47 -12.61
C GLY A 224 -27.35 -11.06 -12.31
N ARG A 225 -27.61 -10.10 -11.42
CA ARG A 225 -28.95 -9.70 -10.97
C ARG A 225 -29.30 -8.23 -11.17
N ASN A 226 -28.30 -7.38 -11.36
CA ASN A 226 -28.49 -5.96 -11.61
C ASN A 226 -27.86 -5.59 -12.96
N GLU A 227 -28.66 -5.40 -13.97
CA GLU A 227 -28.22 -5.07 -15.35
C GLU A 227 -27.52 -3.70 -15.46
N TYR A 228 -27.67 -2.83 -14.46
CA TYR A 228 -27.02 -1.52 -14.39
C TYR A 228 -25.72 -1.53 -13.63
N ALA A 229 -25.41 -2.63 -12.91
CA ALA A 229 -24.15 -2.76 -12.20
C ALA A 229 -23.01 -3.12 -13.17
N SER A 230 -21.85 -2.55 -12.92
CA SER A 230 -20.60 -2.90 -13.61
C SER A 230 -19.47 -3.03 -12.59
N GLY A 231 -18.52 -3.92 -12.85
CA GLY A 231 -17.21 -3.85 -12.21
C GLY A 231 -16.34 -2.80 -12.91
N TYR A 232 -15.10 -2.68 -12.49
CA TYR A 232 -14.10 -1.84 -13.19
C TYR A 232 -13.92 -2.37 -14.63
N TYR A 233 -13.79 -3.69 -14.79
CA TYR A 233 -13.96 -4.37 -16.07
C TYR A 233 -15.36 -5.00 -16.14
N LYS A 234 -15.90 -5.10 -17.35
CA LYS A 234 -17.22 -5.69 -17.56
C LYS A 234 -17.25 -7.18 -17.21
N ASP A 235 -16.18 -7.87 -17.56
CA ASP A 235 -16.01 -9.30 -17.39
C ASP A 235 -14.83 -9.58 -16.45
N PHE A 236 -14.35 -10.83 -16.37
CA PHE A 236 -13.18 -11.19 -15.55
C PHE A 236 -11.97 -10.30 -15.94
N PRO A 237 -11.18 -9.80 -14.99
CA PRO A 237 -11.20 -10.04 -13.54
C PRO A 237 -12.13 -9.09 -12.73
N TRP A 238 -13.01 -8.37 -13.35
CA TRP A 238 -14.01 -7.42 -12.85
C TRP A 238 -13.44 -6.22 -12.08
N ALA A 239 -12.40 -6.41 -11.31
CA ALA A 239 -11.76 -5.40 -10.50
C ALA A 239 -10.46 -4.94 -11.16
N GLU A 240 -10.03 -3.71 -10.84
CA GLU A 240 -8.67 -3.26 -11.10
C GLU A 240 -7.70 -4.06 -10.22
N LEU A 241 -6.77 -4.76 -10.84
CA LEU A 241 -5.72 -5.53 -10.15
C LEU A 241 -4.44 -4.71 -9.94
N LEU A 242 -4.35 -3.55 -10.58
CA LEU A 242 -3.24 -2.62 -10.43
C LEU A 242 -3.38 -1.88 -9.09
N HIS A 243 -2.81 -2.45 -8.05
CA HIS A 243 -2.87 -1.93 -6.70
C HIS A 243 -1.47 -1.55 -6.20
N PRO A 244 -1.29 -0.38 -5.55
CA PRO A 244 0.04 0.08 -5.11
C PRO A 244 0.60 -0.69 -3.91
N CYS A 245 -0.10 -1.68 -3.41
CA CYS A 245 0.31 -2.50 -2.28
C CYS A 245 0.45 -3.95 -2.71
N VAL A 246 1.48 -4.63 -2.24
CA VAL A 246 1.59 -6.08 -2.31
C VAL A 246 0.89 -6.68 -1.09
N THR A 247 -0.01 -7.63 -1.30
CA THR A 247 -0.74 -8.31 -0.23
C THR A 247 -0.35 -9.78 -0.15
N GLY A 248 -0.27 -10.31 1.08
CA GLY A 248 0.15 -11.68 1.33
C GLY A 248 0.31 -11.92 2.84
N ALA A 249 1.42 -12.51 3.25
CA ALA A 249 1.76 -12.64 4.67
C ALA A 249 3.22 -12.24 4.92
N ALA A 250 3.46 -11.49 6.00
CA ALA A 250 4.79 -11.10 6.43
C ALA A 250 5.23 -11.91 7.64
N PHE A 251 6.48 -12.38 7.62
CA PHE A 251 7.10 -13.05 8.75
C PHE A 251 7.63 -12.03 9.75
N ASN A 252 7.45 -12.28 11.05
CA ASN A 252 8.22 -11.58 12.07
C ASN A 252 9.63 -12.20 12.13
N THR A 253 10.59 -11.59 11.47
CA THR A 253 11.94 -12.16 11.35
C THR A 253 12.77 -12.09 12.64
N LEU A 254 12.24 -11.48 13.70
CA LEU A 254 12.84 -11.51 15.04
C LEU A 254 12.36 -12.69 15.89
N VAL A 255 11.40 -13.48 15.40
CA VAL A 255 10.83 -14.63 16.09
C VAL A 255 11.32 -15.93 15.43
N PRO A 256 12.08 -16.79 16.12
CA PRO A 256 12.44 -18.09 15.58
C PRO A 256 11.19 -18.94 15.27
N PRO A 257 11.20 -19.74 14.17
CA PRO A 257 12.32 -19.98 13.27
C PRO A 257 12.34 -19.04 12.03
N PHE A 258 11.57 -17.95 12.05
CA PHE A 258 11.46 -17.04 10.91
C PHE A 258 12.66 -16.08 10.76
N ASP A 259 13.60 -16.07 11.70
CA ASP A 259 14.92 -15.45 11.59
C ASP A 259 15.80 -16.12 10.51
N ASN A 260 15.54 -17.40 10.22
CA ASN A 260 16.28 -18.16 9.21
C ASN A 260 15.65 -18.01 7.81
N PRO A 261 16.37 -17.44 6.81
CA PRO A 261 15.84 -17.28 5.45
C PRO A 261 15.53 -18.62 4.75
N GLU A 262 16.27 -19.70 5.04
CA GLU A 262 15.99 -21.01 4.44
C GLU A 262 14.64 -21.59 4.92
N VAL A 263 14.23 -21.29 6.16
CA VAL A 263 12.90 -21.66 6.66
C VAL A 263 11.81 -20.83 5.97
N ARG A 264 12.05 -19.52 5.75
CA ARG A 264 11.11 -18.68 4.99
C ARG A 264 10.98 -19.15 3.54
N TRP A 265 12.09 -19.54 2.91
CA TRP A 265 12.06 -20.17 1.58
C TRP A 265 11.31 -21.50 1.58
N ALA A 266 11.48 -22.34 2.58
CA ALA A 266 10.73 -23.59 2.70
C ALA A 266 9.22 -23.34 2.78
N LEU A 267 8.80 -22.35 3.56
CA LEU A 267 7.39 -21.95 3.68
C LEU A 267 6.84 -21.41 2.37
N ASN A 268 7.64 -20.66 1.60
CA ASN A 268 7.25 -20.16 0.29
C ASN A 268 7.10 -21.29 -0.74
N LEU A 269 8.08 -22.19 -0.82
CA LEU A 269 8.04 -23.35 -1.73
C LEU A 269 6.93 -24.36 -1.41
N ALA A 270 6.42 -24.36 -0.18
CA ALA A 270 5.26 -25.17 0.22
C ALA A 270 3.92 -24.60 -0.27
N LEU A 271 3.89 -23.38 -0.84
CA LEU A 271 2.68 -22.75 -1.34
C LEU A 271 2.48 -22.97 -2.83
N ASP A 272 1.28 -23.38 -3.20
CA ASP A 272 0.79 -23.38 -4.58
C ASP A 272 0.11 -22.02 -4.86
N ALA A 273 0.85 -21.13 -5.48
CA ALA A 273 0.40 -19.77 -5.77
C ALA A 273 -0.86 -19.73 -6.66
N LYS A 274 -0.95 -20.59 -7.67
CA LYS A 274 -2.14 -20.72 -8.50
C LYS A 274 -3.36 -21.10 -7.66
N ASN A 275 -3.23 -22.11 -6.82
CA ASN A 275 -4.32 -22.55 -5.96
C ASN A 275 -4.70 -21.48 -4.92
N LEU A 276 -3.72 -20.75 -4.38
CA LEU A 276 -3.97 -19.59 -3.51
C LEU A 276 -4.85 -18.54 -4.20
N ALA A 277 -4.46 -18.08 -5.39
CA ALA A 277 -5.21 -17.10 -6.17
C ALA A 277 -6.63 -17.59 -6.50
N MET A 278 -6.74 -18.85 -6.94
CA MET A 278 -8.03 -19.45 -7.28
C MET A 278 -8.95 -19.58 -6.07
N THR A 279 -8.41 -19.90 -4.90
CA THR A 279 -9.20 -20.09 -3.67
C THR A 279 -9.57 -18.76 -3.02
N ALA A 280 -8.65 -17.79 -2.97
CA ALA A 280 -8.88 -16.52 -2.31
C ALA A 280 -9.68 -15.52 -3.16
N TYR A 281 -9.48 -15.51 -4.49
CA TYR A 281 -9.99 -14.47 -5.39
C TYR A 281 -10.56 -14.98 -6.72
N ASN A 282 -10.94 -16.25 -6.82
CA ASN A 282 -11.44 -16.84 -8.07
C ASN A 282 -10.46 -16.65 -9.26
N GLY A 283 -9.16 -16.49 -8.97
CA GLY A 283 -8.12 -16.26 -9.97
C GLY A 283 -7.86 -14.78 -10.31
N ALA A 284 -8.62 -13.85 -9.78
CA ALA A 284 -8.40 -12.42 -9.98
C ALA A 284 -7.26 -11.91 -9.09
N ALA A 285 -6.01 -12.25 -9.42
CA ALA A 285 -4.82 -11.84 -8.68
C ALA A 285 -3.61 -11.74 -9.62
N ALA A 286 -2.79 -10.70 -9.43
CA ALA A 286 -1.51 -10.52 -10.10
C ALA A 286 -0.36 -10.78 -9.11
N PHE A 287 0.68 -11.49 -9.56
CA PHE A 287 1.79 -11.90 -8.71
C PHE A 287 2.96 -10.91 -8.76
N ALA A 288 3.53 -10.61 -7.59
CA ALA A 288 4.58 -9.62 -7.38
C ALA A 288 5.82 -10.21 -6.65
N PRO A 289 6.62 -11.08 -7.32
CA PRO A 289 7.68 -11.87 -6.68
C PRO A 289 8.84 -11.06 -6.10
N ALA A 290 9.00 -9.81 -6.54
CA ALA A 290 10.08 -8.91 -6.09
C ALA A 290 9.61 -7.90 -5.04
N TYR A 291 8.45 -8.10 -4.43
CA TYR A 291 7.82 -7.14 -3.51
C TYR A 291 7.56 -5.75 -4.11
N ILE A 292 7.58 -5.65 -5.43
CA ILE A 292 7.21 -4.45 -6.19
C ILE A 292 5.77 -4.66 -6.67
N PRO A 293 4.86 -3.71 -6.42
CA PRO A 293 3.46 -3.85 -6.86
C PRO A 293 3.32 -4.10 -8.36
N ALA A 294 2.25 -4.78 -8.72
CA ALA A 294 1.88 -5.05 -10.10
C ALA A 294 1.23 -3.82 -10.73
N LEU A 295 1.98 -2.75 -10.98
CA LEU A 295 1.54 -1.53 -11.67
C LEU A 295 2.17 -1.43 -13.06
N LEU A 296 1.44 -0.88 -14.04
CA LEU A 296 1.93 -0.78 -15.42
C LEU A 296 3.32 -0.14 -15.54
N PRO A 297 3.61 1.02 -14.89
CA PRO A 297 4.95 1.61 -14.95
C PRO A 297 6.03 0.71 -14.37
N TYR A 298 5.69 -0.11 -13.35
CA TYR A 298 6.65 -1.00 -12.70
C TYR A 298 6.92 -2.26 -13.53
N TYR A 299 6.00 -2.66 -14.40
CA TYR A 299 6.26 -3.75 -15.34
C TYR A 299 7.40 -3.39 -16.27
N GLU A 300 7.33 -2.25 -16.95
CA GLU A 300 8.35 -1.77 -17.88
C GLU A 300 9.69 -1.48 -17.18
N HIS A 301 9.65 -0.75 -16.06
CA HIS A 301 10.88 -0.26 -15.43
C HIS A 301 11.58 -1.28 -14.54
N TYR A 302 10.85 -2.23 -13.95
CA TYR A 302 11.41 -3.17 -12.97
C TYR A 302 11.25 -4.63 -13.39
N TYR A 303 10.04 -5.11 -13.67
CA TYR A 303 9.81 -6.55 -13.90
C TYR A 303 10.46 -7.06 -15.18
N GLU A 304 10.40 -6.32 -16.29
CA GLU A 304 11.09 -6.70 -17.53
C GLU A 304 12.61 -6.81 -17.34
N ARG A 305 13.17 -5.95 -16.49
CA ARG A 305 14.59 -5.95 -16.18
C ARG A 305 14.99 -7.00 -15.14
N LEU A 306 14.09 -7.35 -14.22
CA LEU A 306 14.29 -8.40 -13.21
C LEU A 306 14.03 -9.80 -13.75
N LEU A 307 13.22 -9.96 -14.79
CA LEU A 307 12.82 -11.28 -15.30
C LEU A 307 14.01 -12.20 -15.62
N PRO A 308 15.07 -11.77 -16.34
CA PRO A 308 16.24 -12.62 -16.56
C PRO A 308 16.94 -13.07 -15.27
N TYR A 309 16.99 -12.21 -14.23
CA TYR A 309 17.53 -12.57 -12.93
C TYR A 309 16.64 -13.60 -12.23
N LEU A 310 15.33 -13.41 -12.23
CA LEU A 310 14.35 -14.32 -11.62
C LEU A 310 14.40 -15.71 -12.27
N GLU A 311 14.47 -15.79 -13.59
CA GLU A 311 14.53 -17.07 -14.34
C GLU A 311 15.82 -17.86 -14.08
N GLU A 312 16.92 -17.17 -13.79
CA GLU A 312 18.20 -17.78 -13.42
C GLU A 312 18.38 -17.96 -11.90
N TYR A 313 17.43 -17.46 -11.11
CA TYR A 313 17.52 -17.54 -9.66
C TYR A 313 17.50 -19.00 -9.16
N THR A 314 18.45 -19.33 -8.29
CA THR A 314 18.60 -20.68 -7.75
C THR A 314 18.75 -20.68 -6.24
N LEU A 315 18.13 -21.66 -5.58
CA LEU A 315 18.47 -22.03 -4.22
C LEU A 315 19.49 -23.17 -4.22
N GLU A 316 20.48 -23.07 -3.36
CA GLU A 316 21.44 -24.16 -3.13
C GLU A 316 21.02 -24.97 -1.90
N ILE A 317 20.71 -26.24 -2.13
CA ILE A 317 20.27 -27.18 -1.09
C ILE A 317 21.17 -28.41 -1.18
N ASP A 318 21.90 -28.71 -0.11
CA ASP A 318 22.82 -29.85 -0.03
C ASP A 318 23.87 -29.91 -1.17
N GLY A 319 24.33 -28.72 -1.64
CA GLY A 319 25.30 -28.59 -2.70
C GLY A 319 24.74 -28.68 -4.13
N GLU A 320 23.43 -28.85 -4.28
CA GLU A 320 22.73 -28.82 -5.57
C GLU A 320 21.99 -27.50 -5.75
N LYS A 321 21.99 -26.95 -7.00
CA LYS A 321 21.31 -25.71 -7.35
C LYS A 321 19.99 -26.00 -8.05
N TYR A 322 18.91 -25.44 -7.53
CA TYR A 322 17.55 -25.62 -8.05
C TYR A 322 17.00 -24.29 -8.54
N LYS A 323 16.62 -24.22 -9.83
CA LYS A 323 15.85 -23.08 -10.36
C LYS A 323 14.43 -23.14 -9.83
N ILE A 324 14.04 -22.13 -9.07
CA ILE A 324 12.78 -22.13 -8.30
C ILE A 324 11.74 -21.13 -8.81
N PHE A 325 12.06 -20.32 -9.81
CA PHE A 325 11.09 -19.38 -10.38
C PHE A 325 10.23 -20.05 -11.47
N ASN A 326 8.93 -19.73 -11.46
CA ASN A 326 7.96 -20.15 -12.48
C ASN A 326 7.46 -18.94 -13.26
N SER A 327 8.10 -18.62 -14.37
CA SER A 327 7.69 -17.55 -15.29
C SER A 327 6.44 -17.92 -16.12
N ASN A 328 6.01 -19.19 -16.08
CA ASN A 328 4.80 -19.66 -16.79
C ASN A 328 3.52 -19.50 -15.97
N LEU A 329 3.60 -19.17 -14.68
CA LEU A 329 2.43 -19.06 -13.82
C LEU A 329 1.33 -18.13 -14.38
N PRO A 330 1.61 -16.94 -14.96
CA PRO A 330 0.58 -16.10 -15.58
C PRO A 330 -0.21 -16.82 -16.68
N PHE A 331 0.47 -17.62 -17.49
CA PHE A 331 -0.16 -18.39 -18.58
C PHE A 331 -0.99 -19.55 -18.04
N GLU A 332 -0.51 -20.23 -16.99
CA GLU A 332 -1.28 -21.26 -16.28
C GLU A 332 -2.55 -20.67 -15.63
N MET A 333 -2.49 -19.43 -15.13
CA MET A 333 -3.65 -18.70 -14.62
C MET A 333 -4.64 -18.37 -15.73
N ALA A 334 -4.15 -17.89 -16.88
CA ALA A 334 -4.97 -17.60 -18.05
C ALA A 334 -5.70 -18.84 -18.58
N GLU A 335 -5.00 -19.99 -18.66
CA GLU A 335 -5.61 -21.27 -19.05
C GLU A 335 -6.72 -21.71 -18.07
N GLU A 336 -6.45 -21.62 -16.77
CA GLU A 336 -7.43 -21.95 -15.74
C GLU A 336 -8.65 -21.03 -15.82
N ALA A 337 -8.46 -19.71 -15.99
CA ALA A 337 -9.55 -18.75 -16.15
C ALA A 337 -10.40 -19.06 -17.39
N ARG A 338 -9.77 -19.37 -18.53
CA ARG A 338 -10.49 -19.81 -19.75
C ARG A 338 -11.25 -21.11 -19.54
N SER A 339 -10.70 -22.07 -18.80
CA SER A 339 -11.37 -23.34 -18.51
C SER A 339 -12.66 -23.14 -17.70
N ARG A 340 -12.75 -22.06 -16.93
CA ARG A 340 -13.94 -21.63 -16.17
C ARG A 340 -14.91 -20.79 -17.01
N GLY A 341 -14.56 -20.52 -18.27
CA GLY A 341 -15.40 -19.75 -19.19
C GLY A 341 -15.22 -18.24 -19.09
N TYR A 342 -14.15 -17.78 -18.43
CA TYR A 342 -13.82 -16.35 -18.39
C TYR A 342 -13.14 -15.92 -19.68
N ASP A 343 -13.44 -14.69 -20.11
CA ASP A 343 -12.76 -14.04 -21.22
C ASP A 343 -11.45 -13.42 -20.72
N VAL A 344 -10.32 -13.91 -21.20
CA VAL A 344 -8.98 -13.43 -20.84
C VAL A 344 -8.16 -13.14 -22.08
N PRO A 345 -7.23 -12.19 -22.03
CA PRO A 345 -6.38 -11.84 -23.14
C PRO A 345 -5.66 -13.04 -23.77
N GLU A 346 -5.33 -12.92 -25.07
CA GLU A 346 -4.62 -13.97 -25.81
C GLU A 346 -3.13 -13.67 -25.95
N THR A 347 -2.72 -12.40 -25.89
CA THR A 347 -1.32 -12.02 -26.07
C THR A 347 -0.53 -12.18 -24.77
N GLU A 348 0.75 -12.51 -24.91
CA GLU A 348 1.67 -12.70 -23.79
C GLU A 348 1.73 -11.46 -22.90
N ASP A 349 1.87 -10.27 -23.50
CA ASP A 349 2.01 -9.00 -22.77
C ASP A 349 0.74 -8.69 -21.94
N GLU A 350 -0.44 -8.87 -22.54
CA GLU A 350 -1.71 -8.62 -21.83
C GLU A 350 -1.95 -9.64 -20.70
N ILE A 351 -1.53 -10.91 -20.90
CA ILE A 351 -1.59 -11.93 -19.85
C ILE A 351 -0.67 -11.55 -18.69
N ARG A 352 0.54 -11.07 -18.97
CA ARG A 352 1.47 -10.59 -17.93
C ARG A 352 0.94 -9.35 -17.20
N VAL A 353 0.31 -8.42 -17.92
CA VAL A 353 -0.35 -7.27 -17.31
C VAL A 353 -1.45 -7.75 -16.35
N MET A 354 -2.22 -8.76 -16.72
CA MET A 354 -3.33 -9.27 -15.91
C MET A 354 -2.87 -10.09 -14.69
N PHE A 355 -1.88 -10.97 -14.85
CA PHE A 355 -1.51 -11.96 -13.82
C PHE A 355 -0.10 -11.78 -13.24
N GLY A 356 0.65 -10.77 -13.68
CA GLY A 356 2.03 -10.51 -13.24
C GLY A 356 3.08 -11.29 -14.02
N TYR A 357 4.30 -11.32 -13.47
CA TYR A 357 5.47 -11.86 -14.17
C TYR A 357 5.87 -13.27 -13.72
N GLY A 358 5.13 -13.87 -12.80
CA GLY A 358 5.38 -15.20 -12.27
C GLY A 358 5.52 -15.23 -10.75
N TRP A 359 5.83 -16.39 -10.22
CA TRP A 359 6.03 -16.63 -8.79
C TRP A 359 6.97 -17.80 -8.57
N TRP A 360 7.26 -18.11 -7.33
CA TRP A 360 8.08 -19.26 -6.94
C TRP A 360 7.35 -20.58 -7.23
N LYS A 361 8.10 -21.61 -7.59
CA LYS A 361 7.53 -22.94 -7.86
C LYS A 361 6.96 -23.55 -6.58
N HIS A 362 5.79 -24.15 -6.68
CA HIS A 362 5.30 -25.05 -5.67
C HIS A 362 6.15 -26.32 -5.68
N SER A 363 6.96 -26.51 -4.67
CA SER A 363 7.84 -27.67 -4.51
C SER A 363 7.96 -28.11 -3.05
N PRO A 364 6.94 -28.83 -2.54
CA PRO A 364 6.96 -29.39 -1.18
C PRO A 364 8.20 -30.25 -0.90
N GLU A 365 8.77 -30.91 -1.94
CA GLU A 365 9.97 -31.73 -1.81
C GLU A 365 11.21 -30.88 -1.50
N LEU A 366 11.37 -29.73 -2.14
CA LEU A 366 12.47 -28.81 -1.84
C LEU A 366 12.24 -28.11 -0.50
N ALA A 367 10.98 -27.76 -0.17
CA ALA A 367 10.61 -27.25 1.13
C ALA A 367 10.98 -28.22 2.25
N GLU A 368 10.66 -29.51 2.07
CA GLU A 368 11.05 -30.58 3.02
C GLU A 368 12.57 -30.70 3.17
N LYS A 369 13.34 -30.70 2.08
CA LYS A 369 14.80 -30.72 2.12
C LYS A 369 15.36 -29.55 2.94
N LEU A 370 14.86 -28.32 2.72
CA LEU A 370 15.29 -27.13 3.50
C LEU A 370 14.98 -27.28 4.97
N LEU A 371 13.78 -27.74 5.32
CA LEU A 371 13.42 -27.95 6.73
C LEU A 371 14.29 -29.02 7.39
N LEU A 372 14.51 -30.17 6.74
CA LEU A 372 15.38 -31.23 7.25
C LEU A 372 16.82 -30.75 7.44
N LYS A 373 17.37 -29.99 6.47
CA LYS A 373 18.69 -29.36 6.56
C LYS A 373 18.82 -28.46 7.80
N ASN A 374 17.73 -27.77 8.17
CA ASN A 374 17.66 -26.88 9.33
C ASN A 374 17.22 -27.60 10.62
N GLY A 375 17.26 -28.94 10.65
CA GLY A 375 17.03 -29.74 11.85
C GLY A 375 15.57 -30.00 12.21
N PHE A 376 14.63 -29.60 11.37
CA PHE A 376 13.22 -29.95 11.53
C PHE A 376 13.02 -31.44 11.27
N THR A 377 12.02 -32.04 11.90
CA THR A 377 11.73 -33.48 11.73
C THR A 377 10.23 -33.71 11.59
N ARG A 378 9.83 -34.91 11.12
CA ARG A 378 8.42 -35.31 11.10
C ARG A 378 8.06 -36.12 12.33
N GLY A 379 6.99 -35.73 13.01
CA GLY A 379 6.36 -36.51 14.07
C GLY A 379 5.70 -37.80 13.54
N ARG A 380 5.25 -38.68 14.44
CA ARG A 380 4.55 -39.93 14.07
C ARG A 380 3.22 -39.71 13.35
N ASP A 381 2.62 -38.53 13.53
CA ASP A 381 1.39 -38.09 12.88
C ASP A 381 1.64 -37.40 11.51
N GLY A 382 2.90 -37.33 11.08
CA GLY A 382 3.32 -36.67 9.85
C GLY A 382 3.45 -35.15 9.95
N LYS A 383 3.19 -34.57 11.12
CA LYS A 383 3.34 -33.12 11.32
C LYS A 383 4.80 -32.73 11.54
N TRP A 384 5.13 -31.49 11.20
CA TRP A 384 6.47 -30.95 11.42
C TRP A 384 6.74 -30.63 12.89
N LEU A 385 7.94 -30.96 13.33
CA LEU A 385 8.50 -30.63 14.62
C LEU A 385 9.67 -29.66 14.44
N LEU A 386 9.80 -28.70 15.35
CA LEU A 386 10.95 -27.82 15.46
C LEU A 386 12.25 -28.60 15.73
N PRO A 387 13.43 -28.00 15.54
CA PRO A 387 14.72 -28.66 15.79
C PRO A 387 14.88 -29.20 17.23
N ASP A 388 14.17 -28.63 18.20
CA ASP A 388 14.12 -29.09 19.59
C ASP A 388 13.15 -30.27 19.85
N GLY A 389 12.44 -30.70 18.79
CA GLY A 389 11.47 -31.81 18.86
C GLY A 389 10.07 -31.38 19.30
N THR A 390 9.81 -30.11 19.56
CA THR A 390 8.47 -29.60 19.89
C THR A 390 7.61 -29.43 18.63
N PRO A 391 6.26 -29.53 18.74
CA PRO A 391 5.37 -29.28 17.60
C PRO A 391 5.54 -27.87 17.02
N TRP A 392 5.67 -27.78 15.70
CA TRP A 392 5.73 -26.48 15.04
C TRP A 392 4.33 -25.92 14.83
N LYS A 393 3.99 -24.88 15.58
CA LYS A 393 2.74 -24.15 15.45
C LYS A 393 3.00 -22.79 14.81
N ILE A 394 2.16 -22.40 13.82
CA ILE A 394 2.17 -21.07 13.21
C ILE A 394 0.79 -20.43 13.37
N GLU A 395 0.76 -19.23 13.91
CA GLU A 395 -0.43 -18.39 13.99
C GLU A 395 -0.26 -17.21 13.02
N ILE A 396 -1.22 -17.07 12.09
CA ILE A 396 -1.25 -15.95 11.15
C ILE A 396 -2.33 -14.98 11.64
N ILE A 397 -1.93 -13.90 12.31
CA ILE A 397 -2.89 -12.87 12.70
C ILE A 397 -3.33 -12.07 11.45
N CYS A 398 -4.59 -11.64 11.41
CA CYS A 398 -5.12 -10.83 10.31
C CYS A 398 -6.26 -9.93 10.78
N LEU A 399 -6.65 -8.96 9.94
CA LEU A 399 -7.81 -8.11 10.19
C LEU A 399 -9.10 -8.94 10.16
N THR A 400 -10.13 -8.50 10.90
CA THR A 400 -11.42 -9.20 11.00
C THR A 400 -12.32 -9.00 9.78
N ALA A 401 -12.09 -7.96 8.98
CA ALA A 401 -12.92 -7.65 7.82
C ALA A 401 -12.69 -8.65 6.67
N SER A 402 -13.67 -9.51 6.39
CA SER A 402 -13.59 -10.52 5.33
C SER A 402 -13.49 -9.96 3.91
N THR A 403 -13.80 -8.67 3.73
CA THR A 403 -13.58 -7.94 2.46
C THR A 403 -12.15 -7.46 2.30
N ASN A 404 -11.34 -7.47 3.37
CA ASN A 404 -9.94 -7.10 3.30
C ASN A 404 -9.14 -8.23 2.63
N PRO A 405 -8.30 -7.93 1.63
CA PRO A 405 -7.46 -8.93 0.97
C PRO A 405 -6.63 -9.78 1.94
N SER A 406 -6.04 -9.16 2.96
CA SER A 406 -5.20 -9.82 3.95
C SER A 406 -5.91 -10.97 4.68
N PHE A 407 -7.21 -10.83 4.97
CA PHE A 407 -8.02 -11.87 5.60
C PHE A 407 -8.03 -13.15 4.75
N LYS A 408 -8.40 -13.02 3.47
CA LYS A 408 -8.51 -14.16 2.56
C LYS A 408 -7.17 -14.86 2.33
N TRP A 409 -6.09 -14.08 2.15
CA TRP A 409 -4.75 -14.62 2.00
C TRP A 409 -4.30 -15.37 3.26
N ALA A 410 -4.51 -14.82 4.46
CA ALA A 410 -4.15 -15.48 5.71
C ALA A 410 -4.78 -16.88 5.83
N PHE A 411 -6.08 -17.01 5.55
CA PHE A 411 -6.77 -18.30 5.59
C PHE A 411 -6.30 -19.27 4.51
N ALA A 412 -6.08 -18.79 3.28
CA ALA A 412 -5.62 -19.62 2.18
C ALA A 412 -4.20 -20.16 2.43
N ILE A 413 -3.28 -19.31 2.91
CA ILE A 413 -1.91 -19.69 3.29
C ILE A 413 -1.93 -20.68 4.46
N ALA A 414 -2.70 -20.40 5.53
CA ALA A 414 -2.79 -21.30 6.69
C ALA A 414 -3.25 -22.71 6.29
N ASN A 415 -4.25 -22.81 5.40
CA ASN A 415 -4.74 -24.10 4.90
C ASN A 415 -3.67 -24.87 4.13
N GLN A 416 -2.86 -24.20 3.31
CA GLN A 416 -1.80 -24.88 2.54
C GLN A 416 -0.63 -25.32 3.43
N TRP A 417 -0.21 -24.49 4.39
CA TRP A 417 0.80 -24.89 5.36
C TRP A 417 0.31 -26.01 6.26
N ALA A 418 -0.97 -26.01 6.63
CA ALA A 418 -1.57 -27.14 7.36
C ALA A 418 -1.55 -28.44 6.52
N ALA A 419 -1.85 -28.35 5.22
CA ALA A 419 -1.75 -29.49 4.31
C ALA A 419 -0.30 -29.98 4.12
N PHE A 420 0.68 -29.09 4.20
CA PHE A 420 2.11 -29.43 4.20
C PHE A 420 2.57 -30.06 5.55
N GLY A 421 1.71 -30.12 6.56
CA GLY A 421 1.96 -30.76 7.85
C GLY A 421 2.40 -29.82 8.98
N ILE A 422 2.24 -28.51 8.82
CA ILE A 422 2.47 -27.54 9.90
C ILE A 422 1.15 -27.38 10.68
N ASP A 423 1.22 -27.24 12.01
CA ASP A 423 0.05 -26.86 12.80
C ASP A 423 -0.20 -25.36 12.63
N CYS A 424 -0.99 -24.99 11.60
CA CYS A 424 -1.15 -23.61 11.17
C CYS A 424 -2.61 -23.18 11.19
N GLU A 425 -2.90 -22.00 11.74
CA GLU A 425 -4.21 -21.39 11.75
C GLU A 425 -4.17 -19.86 11.49
N ALA A 426 -5.21 -19.33 10.86
CA ALA A 426 -5.41 -17.89 10.73
C ALA A 426 -6.27 -17.37 11.87
N ILE A 427 -5.85 -16.26 12.51
CA ILE A 427 -6.50 -15.68 13.70
C ILE A 427 -6.93 -14.24 13.38
N PRO A 428 -8.20 -14.02 12.99
CA PRO A 428 -8.74 -12.68 12.86
C PRO A 428 -8.80 -11.97 14.21
N THR A 429 -8.28 -10.75 14.28
CA THR A 429 -8.29 -9.96 15.53
C THR A 429 -8.41 -8.46 15.26
N GLU A 430 -9.21 -7.78 16.07
CA GLU A 430 -9.28 -6.31 16.09
C GLU A 430 -7.97 -5.66 16.54
N GLN A 431 -7.11 -6.42 17.22
CA GLN A 431 -5.81 -5.95 17.70
C GLN A 431 -4.69 -6.15 16.67
N CYS A 432 -5.00 -6.63 15.46
CA CYS A 432 -4.01 -6.99 14.44
C CYS A 432 -2.95 -5.89 14.24
N GLN A 433 -3.37 -4.64 14.08
CA GLN A 433 -2.45 -3.51 13.92
C GLN A 433 -1.57 -3.29 15.16
N ALA A 434 -2.15 -3.30 16.37
CA ALA A 434 -1.41 -3.07 17.60
C ALA A 434 -0.37 -4.18 17.87
N LEU A 435 -0.74 -5.45 17.62
CA LEU A 435 0.16 -6.59 17.74
C LEU A 435 1.30 -6.51 16.71
N THR A 436 0.99 -6.13 15.47
CA THR A 436 2.00 -5.94 14.43
C THR A 436 2.97 -4.81 14.78
N GLU A 437 2.45 -3.67 15.24
CA GLU A 437 3.27 -2.53 15.63
C GLU A 437 4.16 -2.81 16.85
N SER A 438 3.70 -3.63 17.81
CA SER A 438 4.51 -4.05 18.97
C SER A 438 5.47 -5.20 18.68
N GLY A 439 5.24 -5.96 17.60
CA GLY A 439 6.00 -7.16 17.28
C GLY A 439 5.52 -8.41 18.00
N ASP A 440 4.33 -8.42 18.58
CA ASP A 440 3.75 -9.57 19.29
C ASP A 440 2.92 -10.44 18.32
N TYR A 441 3.58 -11.04 17.37
CA TYR A 441 3.01 -11.95 16.35
C TYR A 441 4.10 -12.84 15.76
N MET A 442 3.70 -13.95 15.15
CA MET A 442 4.57 -14.84 14.36
C MET A 442 4.56 -14.46 12.87
N VAL A 443 3.37 -14.48 12.31
CA VAL A 443 3.09 -14.13 10.91
C VAL A 443 1.87 -13.24 10.89
N VAL A 444 1.86 -12.23 10.04
CA VAL A 444 0.70 -11.36 9.83
C VAL A 444 0.23 -11.44 8.38
N GLY A 445 -1.06 -11.73 8.17
CA GLY A 445 -1.73 -11.53 6.89
C GLY A 445 -1.88 -10.03 6.68
N GLY A 446 -1.17 -9.50 5.70
CA GLY A 446 -1.09 -8.06 5.51
C GLY A 446 -0.34 -7.68 4.23
N GLN A 447 0.58 -6.76 4.38
CA GLN A 447 1.40 -6.23 3.30
C GLN A 447 2.87 -6.61 3.56
N PRO A 448 3.36 -7.73 2.99
CA PRO A 448 4.74 -8.16 3.16
C PRO A 448 5.75 -7.16 2.59
N ALA A 449 5.34 -6.39 1.59
CA ALA A 449 6.09 -5.25 1.09
C ALA A 449 5.48 -3.95 1.60
N ALA A 450 6.33 -2.98 1.85
CA ALA A 450 5.90 -1.62 2.16
C ALA A 450 5.20 -0.99 0.95
N GLU A 451 4.24 -0.15 1.25
CA GLU A 451 3.49 0.58 0.24
C GLU A 451 4.38 1.59 -0.49
N PRO A 452 4.69 1.42 -1.77
CA PRO A 452 5.44 2.41 -2.53
C PRO A 452 4.51 3.55 -2.98
N PHE A 453 3.81 4.20 -2.07
CA PHE A 453 3.05 5.42 -2.37
C PHE A 453 4.00 6.55 -2.76
N GLY A 454 4.79 6.35 -3.82
CA GLY A 454 5.63 7.35 -4.40
C GLY A 454 4.99 7.96 -5.64
N ALA A 455 5.43 9.11 -6.04
CA ALA A 455 5.13 9.65 -7.35
C ALA A 455 5.93 8.89 -8.40
N GLY A 456 5.26 8.47 -9.44
CA GLY A 456 5.90 7.90 -10.59
C GLY A 456 6.52 6.53 -10.36
N ILE A 457 7.63 6.32 -11.01
CA ILE A 457 8.36 5.06 -11.02
C ILE A 457 9.33 4.89 -9.83
N ASP A 458 9.50 5.91 -9.00
CA ASP A 458 10.45 5.87 -7.88
C ASP A 458 9.91 5.02 -6.72
N LEU A 459 10.59 3.93 -6.40
CA LEU A 459 10.23 3.00 -5.33
C LEU A 459 10.83 3.38 -3.96
N TYR A 460 11.56 4.49 -3.85
CA TYR A 460 12.27 4.87 -2.63
C TYR A 460 11.42 4.74 -1.37
N ARG A 461 10.19 5.28 -1.38
CA ARG A 461 9.31 5.27 -0.20
C ARG A 461 8.96 3.86 0.27
N GLY A 462 8.70 2.95 -0.67
CA GLY A 462 8.41 1.55 -0.35
C GLY A 462 9.64 0.77 0.09
N LEU A 463 10.81 1.13 -0.38
CA LEU A 463 12.06 0.43 -0.08
C LEU A 463 12.74 0.99 1.18
N ASN A 464 12.59 2.28 1.45
CA ASN A 464 13.23 2.97 2.58
C ASN A 464 12.88 2.35 3.95
N VAL A 465 11.73 1.73 4.08
CA VAL A 465 11.32 1.08 5.35
C VAL A 465 12.24 -0.07 5.76
N TYR A 466 12.99 -0.66 4.81
CA TYR A 466 13.95 -1.73 5.08
C TYR A 466 15.33 -1.22 5.53
N HIS A 467 15.54 0.10 5.56
CA HIS A 467 16.78 0.70 6.06
C HIS A 467 16.95 0.43 7.56
N SER A 468 18.15 0.02 7.97
CA SER A 468 18.46 -0.41 9.35
C SER A 468 18.16 0.64 10.42
N GLN A 469 18.16 1.95 10.06
CA GLN A 469 17.80 3.04 10.99
C GLN A 469 16.38 2.91 11.57
N TYR A 470 15.47 2.24 10.85
CA TYR A 470 14.08 2.04 11.29
C TYR A 470 13.90 0.75 12.10
N TRP A 471 14.93 -0.07 12.23
CA TRP A 471 14.84 -1.30 13.00
C TRP A 471 14.45 -1.03 14.46
N LYS A 472 13.53 -1.84 14.99
CA LYS A 472 13.08 -1.79 16.38
C LYS A 472 12.99 -3.21 16.94
N PRO A 473 13.43 -3.43 18.19
CA PRO A 473 13.27 -4.72 18.87
C PRO A 473 11.80 -5.02 19.15
N LEU A 474 11.53 -6.27 19.52
CA LEU A 474 10.20 -6.68 20.00
C LEU A 474 9.78 -5.85 21.21
N GLY A 475 8.51 -5.47 21.26
CA GLY A 475 7.93 -4.59 22.28
C GLY A 475 8.03 -3.11 21.99
N GLU A 476 8.88 -2.67 21.04
CA GLU A 476 8.92 -1.28 20.60
C GLU A 476 8.04 -1.06 19.37
N LYS A 477 7.37 0.08 19.34
CA LYS A 477 6.45 0.42 18.26
C LYS A 477 7.19 0.64 16.95
N LEU A 478 6.80 -0.13 15.92
CA LEU A 478 7.25 0.01 14.55
C LEU A 478 6.05 0.09 13.61
N VAL A 479 5.95 1.18 12.85
CA VAL A 479 4.85 1.43 11.90
C VAL A 479 5.36 1.25 10.46
N GLY A 480 4.54 0.65 9.60
CA GLY A 480 4.82 0.57 8.16
C GLY A 480 5.80 -0.53 7.73
N HIS A 481 6.31 -1.32 8.67
CA HIS A 481 7.25 -2.40 8.38
C HIS A 481 6.83 -3.70 9.09
N GLN A 482 6.07 -4.53 8.40
CA GLN A 482 5.43 -5.69 9.02
C GLN A 482 6.38 -6.88 9.27
N SER A 483 7.49 -7.00 8.54
CA SER A 483 8.41 -8.13 8.73
C SER A 483 9.50 -7.90 9.78
N ARG A 484 9.75 -6.68 10.19
CA ARG A 484 10.91 -6.27 11.03
C ARG A 484 12.27 -6.72 10.46
N TRP A 485 12.27 -7.10 9.18
CA TRP A 485 13.47 -7.53 8.48
C TRP A 485 14.26 -6.34 7.98
N VAL A 486 15.56 -6.35 8.20
CA VAL A 486 16.49 -5.35 7.71
C VAL A 486 17.74 -6.03 7.17
N ASN A 487 18.45 -5.34 6.29
CA ASN A 487 19.74 -5.77 5.76
C ASN A 487 20.62 -4.53 5.53
N GLU A 488 21.78 -4.46 6.16
CA GLU A 488 22.71 -3.32 6.08
C GLU A 488 23.22 -3.05 4.66
N GLU A 489 23.18 -4.05 3.76
CA GLU A 489 23.54 -3.84 2.35
C GLU A 489 22.52 -2.95 1.64
N ILE A 490 21.25 -3.01 2.04
CA ILE A 490 20.19 -2.14 1.52
C ILE A 490 20.44 -0.68 1.89
N ASP A 491 21.00 -0.40 3.05
CA ASP A 491 21.24 0.97 3.54
C ASP A 491 22.06 1.77 2.53
N TYR A 492 23.09 1.16 1.95
CA TYR A 492 23.90 1.80 0.91
C TYR A 492 23.07 2.25 -0.29
N TYR A 493 22.20 1.39 -0.81
CA TYR A 493 21.38 1.71 -1.99
C TYR A 493 20.33 2.79 -1.68
N ILE A 494 19.73 2.73 -0.50
CA ILE A 494 18.75 3.73 -0.04
C ILE A 494 19.42 5.10 0.13
N GLU A 495 20.60 5.15 0.77
CA GLU A 495 21.36 6.39 0.94
C GLU A 495 21.81 6.99 -0.41
N GLU A 496 22.17 6.14 -1.39
CA GLU A 496 22.49 6.62 -2.74
C GLU A 496 21.24 7.17 -3.45
N MET A 497 20.06 6.56 -3.24
CA MET A 497 18.80 7.12 -3.75
C MET A 497 18.48 8.47 -3.10
N GLU A 498 18.77 8.67 -1.81
CA GLU A 498 18.57 9.95 -1.13
C GLU A 498 19.41 11.09 -1.71
N LYS A 499 20.64 10.77 -2.12
CA LYS A 499 21.61 11.72 -2.74
C LYS A 499 21.33 11.99 -4.22
N THR A 500 20.39 11.24 -4.83
CA THR A 500 20.09 11.29 -6.26
C THR A 500 18.73 11.99 -6.45
N ASP A 501 18.60 12.84 -7.47
CA ASP A 501 17.31 13.45 -7.80
C ASP A 501 16.26 12.36 -8.03
N TYR A 502 15.04 12.55 -7.51
CA TYR A 502 13.97 11.54 -7.57
C TYR A 502 13.60 11.14 -9.01
N SER A 503 13.83 12.02 -9.98
CA SER A 503 13.56 11.77 -11.40
C SER A 503 14.72 11.12 -12.16
N ASP A 504 15.87 10.93 -11.52
CA ASP A 504 17.05 10.34 -12.18
C ASP A 504 16.83 8.84 -12.41
N PRO A 505 16.97 8.35 -13.65
CA PRO A 505 16.84 6.92 -13.98
C PRO A 505 17.79 6.00 -13.19
N LYS A 506 18.90 6.50 -12.64
CA LYS A 506 19.78 5.75 -11.74
C LYS A 506 19.03 5.13 -10.56
N ASN A 507 17.96 5.78 -10.09
CA ASN A 507 17.15 5.25 -8.99
C ASN A 507 16.51 3.91 -9.31
N ILE A 508 16.20 3.63 -10.58
CA ILE A 508 15.66 2.34 -11.02
C ILE A 508 16.72 1.23 -10.82
N ASP A 509 17.97 1.50 -11.18
CA ASP A 509 19.08 0.55 -10.99
C ASP A 509 19.31 0.25 -9.50
N LEU A 510 19.33 1.28 -8.66
CA LEU A 510 19.48 1.14 -7.21
C LEU A 510 18.31 0.34 -6.60
N ALA A 511 17.08 0.63 -7.01
CA ALA A 511 15.91 -0.08 -6.54
C ALA A 511 15.88 -1.57 -6.98
N ILE A 512 16.41 -1.88 -8.17
CA ILE A 512 16.57 -3.27 -8.65
C ILE A 512 17.55 -4.05 -7.75
N GLU A 513 18.65 -3.44 -7.32
CA GLU A 513 19.58 -4.11 -6.40
C GLU A 513 18.92 -4.37 -5.04
N VAL A 514 18.17 -3.41 -4.50
CA VAL A 514 17.38 -3.62 -3.27
C VAL A 514 16.37 -4.76 -3.47
N ALA A 515 15.67 -4.82 -4.61
CA ALA A 515 14.71 -5.88 -4.89
C ALA A 515 15.37 -7.28 -4.92
N LYS A 516 16.58 -7.41 -5.46
CA LYS A 516 17.34 -8.67 -5.44
C LYS A 516 17.67 -9.12 -4.01
N ILE A 517 18.07 -8.20 -3.14
CA ILE A 517 18.36 -8.49 -1.73
C ILE A 517 17.07 -8.90 -0.98
N LEU A 518 15.95 -8.24 -1.28
CA LEU A 518 14.63 -8.62 -0.73
C LEU A 518 14.19 -10.01 -1.17
N ILE A 519 14.47 -10.39 -2.43
CA ILE A 519 14.21 -11.74 -2.95
C ILE A 519 15.01 -12.76 -2.14
N ASP A 520 16.31 -12.56 -1.92
CA ASP A 520 17.12 -13.46 -1.11
C ASP A 520 16.63 -13.57 0.34
N GLY A 521 16.21 -12.45 0.91
CA GLY A 521 15.76 -12.35 2.28
C GLY A 521 14.38 -12.96 2.57
N GLN A 522 13.50 -13.03 1.56
CA GLN A 522 12.11 -13.52 1.69
C GLN A 522 11.41 -13.05 2.97
N PRO A 523 11.20 -11.74 3.19
CA PRO A 523 10.56 -11.24 4.42
C PRO A 523 9.05 -11.57 4.51
N GLY A 524 8.47 -12.11 3.45
CA GLY A 524 7.06 -12.51 3.37
C GLY A 524 6.77 -13.49 2.22
N VAL A 525 5.50 -13.80 2.05
CA VAL A 525 4.94 -14.66 0.99
C VAL A 525 3.67 -14.06 0.41
#